data_e942ca9169690354f7d1009080feeac1
#
_entry.id   e942ca9169690354f7d1009080feeac1
#
_cell.length_a   1.000
_cell.length_b   1.000
_cell.length_c   1.000
_cell.angle_alpha   90.00
_cell.angle_beta   90.00
_cell.angle_gamma   90.00
#
_symmetry.space_group_name_H-M   'P 1'
#
loop_
_entity.id
_entity.type
_entity.pdbx_description
1 polymer ?
#
loop_
_entity_poly.entity_id
_entity_poly.type
_entity_poly.pdbx_seq_one_letter_code
_entity_poly.pdbx_strand_id
1 'polypeptide(L)'
;MSAKPTAKNSGPLAGYRVLELGSTVAGPFCGRLFADFGAEVIKVEASDGDPVRSMGKRYRNKSLWAASIFRNKSLIAVDLRKPRGQQLVKTIAAKCDFLIENFRPGSLETWGLGYDELAKLNPGLIMIRISGYGQTGPYRERPGYGVICEAVSGIRHITGDPDRPPGRIATSTTDYITGLYAAFGAMLALEARHKSGKGQVVDAALYEGAFSFMEPHVPAFEKLGAVAMRAGSRLPGNTPNNLYPTADQQYLHVTAASDAVFRRITKAIGQPALATDARFATALARVEHEDAIDDIITRWTMQHTCAEAEQLMHAAEVPAARIYTMADIFADPHYAARGMLAKVPDDDLGTVTIPDVVPKLSMTPGAIRHSGHRIGQDTRQVLRDLTGLSAVEIDQLEAEHIITCDTTADASNVAASKAS
;
A
#
# COMPACT_ATOMS: atom_id res chain seq x y z
N MET A 1 -0.55 -23.65 -27.16
CA MET A 1 0.74 -24.01 -26.51
C MET A 1 1.24 -22.77 -25.80
N SER A 2 1.19 -22.77 -24.46
CA SER A 2 1.66 -21.64 -23.64
C SER A 2 3.19 -21.53 -23.79
N ALA A 3 3.67 -20.35 -24.13
CA ALA A 3 5.09 -20.07 -24.16
C ALA A 3 5.70 -20.32 -22.77
N LYS A 4 6.82 -21.05 -22.71
CA LYS A 4 7.57 -21.25 -21.46
C LYS A 4 7.93 -19.89 -20.86
N PRO A 5 7.69 -19.67 -19.55
CA PRO A 5 8.09 -18.41 -18.92
C PRO A 5 9.59 -18.22 -19.07
N THR A 6 9.97 -17.07 -19.61
CA THR A 6 11.36 -16.63 -19.56
C THR A 6 11.73 -16.44 -18.09
N ALA A 7 12.98 -16.73 -17.71
CA ALA A 7 13.49 -16.73 -16.32
C ALA A 7 13.35 -15.39 -15.55
N LYS A 8 12.67 -14.40 -16.13
CA LYS A 8 12.49 -13.06 -15.58
C LYS A 8 11.35 -12.93 -14.55
N ASN A 9 10.28 -13.74 -14.62
CA ASN A 9 9.14 -13.64 -13.73
C ASN A 9 8.87 -14.98 -13.05
N SER A 10 9.28 -15.12 -11.81
CA SER A 10 8.92 -16.22 -10.91
C SER A 10 7.90 -15.73 -9.88
N GLY A 11 7.03 -16.62 -9.44
CA GLY A 11 6.00 -16.32 -8.44
C GLY A 11 4.62 -16.86 -8.84
N PRO A 12 3.64 -16.79 -7.95
CA PRO A 12 2.31 -17.39 -8.17
C PRO A 12 1.52 -16.69 -9.28
N LEU A 13 1.87 -15.46 -9.64
CA LEU A 13 1.23 -14.71 -10.73
C LEU A 13 2.06 -14.67 -12.02
N ALA A 14 3.12 -15.50 -12.11
CA ALA A 14 3.89 -15.61 -13.35
C ALA A 14 2.99 -16.09 -14.51
N GLY A 15 3.09 -15.41 -15.64
CA GLY A 15 2.26 -15.68 -16.83
C GLY A 15 1.02 -14.80 -16.94
N TYR A 16 0.62 -14.10 -15.89
CA TYR A 16 -0.42 -13.07 -15.96
C TYR A 16 0.16 -11.70 -16.32
N ARG A 17 -0.62 -10.94 -17.09
CA ARG A 17 -0.30 -9.58 -17.51
C ARG A 17 -1.29 -8.57 -16.98
N VAL A 18 -0.77 -7.46 -16.46
CA VAL A 18 -1.53 -6.35 -15.88
C VAL A 18 -1.22 -5.08 -16.67
N LEU A 19 -2.25 -4.40 -17.15
CA LEU A 19 -2.14 -3.03 -17.64
C LEU A 19 -2.56 -2.08 -16.51
N GLU A 20 -1.64 -1.25 -16.06
CA GLU A 20 -1.89 -0.26 -15.01
C GLU A 20 -1.98 1.14 -15.62
N LEU A 21 -3.17 1.71 -15.60
CA LEU A 21 -3.45 3.10 -15.99
C LEU A 21 -3.54 4.01 -14.75
N GLY A 22 -3.51 3.41 -13.56
CA GLY A 22 -3.62 4.11 -12.28
C GLY A 22 -2.45 5.06 -12.01
N SER A 23 -2.70 6.10 -11.22
CA SER A 23 -1.71 7.10 -10.85
C SER A 23 -1.63 7.31 -9.33
N THR A 24 -0.59 7.99 -8.88
CA THR A 24 -0.31 8.41 -7.51
C THR A 24 -0.04 7.24 -6.56
N VAL A 25 -1.02 6.72 -5.81
CA VAL A 25 -0.77 5.70 -4.77
C VAL A 25 -1.61 4.44 -4.93
N ALA A 26 -2.93 4.51 -4.85
CA ALA A 26 -3.78 3.34 -4.69
C ALA A 26 -3.69 2.35 -5.87
N GLY A 27 -3.80 2.85 -7.11
CA GLY A 27 -3.61 2.05 -8.33
C GLY A 27 -2.18 1.51 -8.44
N PRO A 28 -1.14 2.36 -8.37
CA PRO A 28 0.24 1.91 -8.39
C PRO A 28 0.62 0.94 -7.28
N PHE A 29 0.07 1.07 -6.09
CA PHE A 29 0.29 0.10 -5.02
C PHE A 29 -0.38 -1.25 -5.33
N CYS A 30 -1.61 -1.24 -5.83
CA CYS A 30 -2.28 -2.45 -6.29
C CYS A 30 -1.42 -3.17 -7.35
N GLY A 31 -1.00 -2.47 -8.42
CA GLY A 31 -0.15 -3.04 -9.47
C GLY A 31 1.21 -3.53 -8.97
N ARG A 32 1.81 -2.85 -7.97
CA ARG A 32 3.04 -3.31 -7.32
C ARG A 32 2.86 -4.70 -6.68
N LEU A 33 1.73 -4.95 -6.02
CA LEU A 33 1.47 -6.26 -5.42
C LEU A 33 1.45 -7.37 -6.48
N PHE A 34 0.85 -7.12 -7.64
CA PHE A 34 0.92 -8.08 -8.75
C PHE A 34 2.35 -8.29 -9.26
N ALA A 35 3.10 -7.21 -9.42
CA ALA A 35 4.48 -7.24 -9.91
C ALA A 35 5.42 -7.97 -8.95
N ASP A 36 5.25 -7.77 -7.65
CA ASP A 36 6.04 -8.41 -6.60
C ASP A 36 5.84 -9.94 -6.57
N PHE A 37 4.67 -10.43 -6.96
CA PHE A 37 4.35 -11.86 -7.05
C PHE A 37 4.45 -12.44 -8.47
N GLY A 38 5.12 -11.74 -9.40
CA GLY A 38 5.57 -12.29 -10.67
C GLY A 38 4.71 -11.98 -11.87
N ALA A 39 3.62 -11.20 -11.76
CA ALA A 39 2.89 -10.73 -12.93
C ALA A 39 3.75 -9.75 -13.75
N GLU A 40 3.54 -9.75 -15.07
CA GLU A 40 4.06 -8.71 -15.96
C GLU A 40 3.16 -7.48 -15.82
N VAL A 41 3.65 -6.42 -15.17
CA VAL A 41 2.89 -5.19 -14.96
C VAL A 41 3.43 -4.10 -15.87
N ILE A 42 2.56 -3.60 -16.75
CA ILE A 42 2.83 -2.49 -17.67
C ILE A 42 2.10 -1.28 -17.14
N LYS A 43 2.86 -0.32 -16.62
CA LYS A 43 2.30 0.96 -16.16
C LYS A 43 2.37 1.98 -17.28
N VAL A 44 1.24 2.56 -17.59
CA VAL A 44 1.13 3.70 -18.51
C VAL A 44 1.21 5.00 -17.72
N GLU A 45 2.09 5.88 -18.14
CA GLU A 45 2.22 7.24 -17.62
C GLU A 45 1.91 8.27 -18.73
N ALA A 46 1.60 9.49 -18.33
CA ALA A 46 1.63 10.64 -19.24
C ALA A 46 3.09 10.97 -19.63
N SER A 47 3.27 11.81 -20.65
CA SER A 47 4.60 12.21 -21.13
C SER A 47 5.48 12.91 -20.07
N ASP A 48 4.84 13.57 -19.10
CA ASP A 48 5.46 14.25 -17.95
C ASP A 48 5.54 13.36 -16.69
N GLY A 49 5.07 12.11 -16.79
CA GLY A 49 5.13 11.10 -15.75
C GLY A 49 3.96 11.13 -14.78
N ASP A 50 4.00 10.23 -13.82
CA ASP A 50 3.03 10.11 -12.73
C ASP A 50 3.34 11.16 -11.64
N PRO A 51 2.33 11.80 -11.03
CA PRO A 51 2.53 12.77 -9.94
C PRO A 51 3.41 12.28 -8.79
N VAL A 52 3.43 10.98 -8.47
CA VAL A 52 4.29 10.43 -7.41
C VAL A 52 5.78 10.65 -7.67
N ARG A 53 6.18 10.88 -8.92
CA ARG A 53 7.57 11.20 -9.28
C ARG A 53 8.05 12.55 -8.71
N SER A 54 7.11 13.45 -8.40
CA SER A 54 7.39 14.73 -7.74
C SER A 54 7.12 14.70 -6.22
N MET A 55 6.49 13.64 -5.71
CA MET A 55 6.11 13.52 -4.30
C MET A 55 7.21 12.88 -3.44
N GLY A 56 7.13 13.15 -2.13
CA GLY A 56 8.04 12.57 -1.14
C GLY A 56 9.45 13.16 -1.17
N LYS A 57 10.39 12.45 -0.53
CA LYS A 57 11.80 12.84 -0.54
C LYS A 57 12.47 12.45 -1.85
N ARG A 58 13.39 13.30 -2.30
CA ARG A 58 14.14 13.10 -3.55
C ARG A 58 15.64 13.00 -3.26
N TYR A 59 16.30 12.12 -4.01
CA TYR A 59 17.75 12.04 -4.03
C TYR A 59 18.23 12.02 -5.49
N ARG A 60 19.24 12.80 -5.83
CA ARG A 60 19.71 13.02 -7.22
C ARG A 60 18.55 13.25 -8.20
N ASN A 61 17.63 14.11 -7.80
CA ASN A 61 16.42 14.47 -8.56
C ASN A 61 15.41 13.34 -8.83
N LYS A 62 15.59 12.14 -8.25
CA LYS A 62 14.66 11.01 -8.34
C LYS A 62 13.82 10.88 -7.06
N SER A 63 12.51 10.70 -7.19
CA SER A 63 11.62 10.41 -6.07
C SER A 63 11.92 9.03 -5.51
N LEU A 64 12.25 8.97 -4.22
CA LEU A 64 12.47 7.70 -3.52
C LEU A 64 11.15 6.92 -3.34
N TRP A 65 10.01 7.62 -3.37
CA TRP A 65 8.72 6.96 -3.35
C TRP A 65 8.39 6.29 -4.68
N ALA A 66 8.61 6.99 -5.80
CA ALA A 66 8.46 6.40 -7.14
C ALA A 66 9.39 5.19 -7.34
N ALA A 67 10.64 5.26 -6.87
CA ALA A 67 11.57 4.12 -6.91
C ALA A 67 11.00 2.88 -6.21
N SER A 68 10.27 3.05 -5.11
CA SER A 68 9.66 1.95 -4.36
C SER A 68 8.32 1.47 -4.96
N ILE A 69 7.39 2.39 -5.28
CA ILE A 69 6.02 2.02 -5.67
C ILE A 69 5.91 1.50 -7.11
N PHE A 70 6.88 1.88 -7.98
CA PHE A 70 6.95 1.41 -9.37
C PHE A 70 7.88 0.22 -9.57
N ARG A 71 8.44 -0.35 -8.50
CA ARG A 71 9.31 -1.51 -8.59
C ARG A 71 8.67 -2.66 -9.37
N ASN A 72 9.50 -3.41 -10.06
CA ASN A 72 9.11 -4.58 -10.85
C ASN A 72 8.19 -4.32 -12.05
N LYS A 73 7.92 -3.05 -12.40
CA LYS A 73 7.02 -2.69 -13.50
C LYS A 73 7.78 -2.25 -14.73
N SER A 74 7.25 -2.54 -15.90
CA SER A 74 7.63 -1.88 -17.15
C SER A 74 6.90 -0.55 -17.26
N LEU A 75 7.64 0.55 -17.46
CA LEU A 75 7.09 1.90 -17.49
C LEU A 75 7.06 2.43 -18.92
N ILE A 76 5.85 2.63 -19.45
CA ILE A 76 5.62 3.20 -20.77
C ILE A 76 4.93 4.56 -20.67
N ALA A 77 5.25 5.47 -21.58
CA ALA A 77 4.63 6.78 -21.62
C ALA A 77 3.76 6.93 -22.86
N VAL A 78 2.44 7.12 -22.66
CA VAL A 78 1.44 7.24 -23.73
C VAL A 78 0.46 8.36 -23.38
N ASP A 79 0.24 9.29 -24.32
CA ASP A 79 -0.74 10.38 -24.15
C ASP A 79 -2.18 9.89 -24.41
N LEU A 80 -2.90 9.58 -23.35
CA LEU A 80 -4.31 9.13 -23.40
C LEU A 80 -5.31 10.26 -23.79
N ARG A 81 -4.88 11.49 -23.88
CA ARG A 81 -5.71 12.58 -24.41
C ARG A 81 -5.84 12.51 -25.93
N LYS A 82 -4.96 11.75 -26.59
CA LYS A 82 -4.93 11.59 -28.04
C LYS A 82 -5.60 10.28 -28.48
N PRO A 83 -6.47 10.29 -29.50
CA PRO A 83 -7.17 9.08 -29.97
C PRO A 83 -6.22 7.93 -30.35
N ARG A 84 -5.05 8.23 -30.94
CA ARG A 84 -4.04 7.20 -31.28
C ARG A 84 -3.45 6.55 -30.02
N GLY A 85 -3.22 7.34 -28.95
CA GLY A 85 -2.78 6.82 -27.66
C GLY A 85 -3.82 5.91 -26.99
N GLN A 86 -5.10 6.30 -27.06
CA GLN A 86 -6.22 5.48 -26.59
C GLN A 86 -6.30 4.15 -27.36
N GLN A 87 -6.19 4.20 -28.67
CA GLN A 87 -6.20 2.99 -29.52
C GLN A 87 -5.01 2.06 -29.21
N LEU A 88 -3.84 2.63 -28.98
CA LEU A 88 -2.64 1.88 -28.60
C LEU A 88 -2.86 1.13 -27.27
N VAL A 89 -3.36 1.83 -26.26
CA VAL A 89 -3.67 1.24 -24.94
C VAL A 89 -4.78 0.19 -25.06
N LYS A 90 -5.79 0.40 -25.90
CA LYS A 90 -6.84 -0.58 -26.20
C LYS A 90 -6.26 -1.88 -26.76
N THR A 91 -5.29 -1.76 -27.66
CA THR A 91 -4.58 -2.92 -28.25
C THR A 91 -3.79 -3.70 -27.21
N ILE A 92 -3.13 -3.01 -26.28
CA ILE A 92 -2.40 -3.63 -25.17
C ILE A 92 -3.39 -4.31 -24.18
N ALA A 93 -4.47 -3.62 -23.82
CA ALA A 93 -5.49 -4.12 -22.89
C ALA A 93 -6.11 -5.44 -23.35
N ALA A 94 -6.33 -5.61 -24.66
CA ALA A 94 -6.84 -6.85 -25.24
C ALA A 94 -5.94 -8.08 -24.98
N LYS A 95 -4.67 -7.86 -24.63
CA LYS A 95 -3.67 -8.92 -24.35
C LYS A 95 -3.36 -9.05 -22.84
N CYS A 96 -4.11 -8.35 -21.98
CA CYS A 96 -3.89 -8.35 -20.54
C CYS A 96 -4.98 -9.11 -19.80
N ASP A 97 -4.61 -9.75 -18.70
CA ASP A 97 -5.54 -10.44 -17.80
C ASP A 97 -6.27 -9.47 -16.87
N PHE A 98 -5.57 -8.40 -16.50
CA PHE A 98 -6.06 -7.38 -15.58
C PHE A 98 -5.81 -5.99 -16.16
N LEU A 99 -6.74 -5.08 -15.86
CA LEU A 99 -6.57 -3.64 -16.05
C LEU A 99 -6.84 -2.95 -14.72
N ILE A 100 -5.90 -2.11 -14.26
CA ILE A 100 -6.03 -1.29 -13.04
C ILE A 100 -6.16 0.17 -13.44
N GLU A 101 -7.20 0.84 -12.93
CA GLU A 101 -7.39 2.28 -13.14
C GLU A 101 -7.85 2.97 -11.87
N ASN A 102 -7.57 4.27 -11.74
CA ASN A 102 -8.11 5.09 -10.66
C ASN A 102 -8.44 6.53 -11.12
N PHE A 103 -8.95 6.65 -12.34
CA PHE A 103 -9.51 7.89 -12.86
C PHE A 103 -10.88 8.18 -12.24
N ARG A 104 -11.40 9.36 -12.52
CA ARG A 104 -12.81 9.65 -12.19
C ARG A 104 -13.73 8.70 -12.94
N PRO A 105 -14.80 8.20 -12.31
CA PRO A 105 -15.79 7.38 -12.99
C PRO A 105 -16.28 8.03 -14.29
N GLY A 106 -16.38 7.24 -15.36
CA GLY A 106 -16.75 7.72 -16.69
C GLY A 106 -15.57 8.14 -17.58
N SER A 107 -14.38 8.37 -17.04
CA SER A 107 -13.23 8.80 -17.87
C SER A 107 -12.80 7.75 -18.88
N LEU A 108 -12.70 6.48 -18.49
CA LEU A 108 -12.34 5.39 -19.42
C LEU A 108 -13.40 5.20 -20.51
N GLU A 109 -14.66 5.36 -20.14
CA GLU A 109 -15.78 5.27 -21.08
C GLU A 109 -15.67 6.33 -22.21
N THR A 110 -15.31 7.57 -21.86
CA THR A 110 -15.11 8.64 -22.86
C THR A 110 -13.95 8.38 -23.81
N TRP A 111 -12.98 7.56 -23.38
CA TRP A 111 -11.82 7.16 -24.19
C TRP A 111 -12.02 5.84 -24.95
N GLY A 112 -13.21 5.24 -24.87
CA GLY A 112 -13.49 3.93 -25.46
C GLY A 112 -12.72 2.78 -24.82
N LEU A 113 -12.29 2.97 -23.55
CA LEU A 113 -11.54 2.02 -22.71
C LEU A 113 -12.40 1.49 -21.54
N GLY A 114 -13.71 1.76 -21.54
CA GLY A 114 -14.63 1.22 -20.53
C GLY A 114 -14.72 -0.30 -20.58
N TYR A 115 -15.18 -0.91 -19.50
CA TYR A 115 -15.22 -2.37 -19.36
C TYR A 115 -16.00 -3.04 -20.49
N ASP A 116 -17.20 -2.54 -20.84
CA ASP A 116 -18.06 -3.13 -21.87
C ASP A 116 -17.38 -3.17 -23.24
N GLU A 117 -16.56 -2.17 -23.56
CA GLU A 117 -15.82 -2.14 -24.82
C GLU A 117 -14.62 -3.09 -24.80
N LEU A 118 -13.89 -3.14 -23.68
CA LEU A 118 -12.72 -4.01 -23.56
C LEU A 118 -13.12 -5.49 -23.41
N ALA A 119 -14.22 -5.78 -22.74
CA ALA A 119 -14.74 -7.14 -22.58
C ALA A 119 -15.19 -7.77 -23.90
N LYS A 120 -15.58 -6.97 -24.92
CA LYS A 120 -15.84 -7.46 -26.29
C LYS A 120 -14.56 -8.01 -26.95
N LEU A 121 -13.41 -7.42 -26.64
CA LEU A 121 -12.10 -7.83 -27.17
C LEU A 121 -11.48 -8.95 -26.34
N ASN A 122 -11.67 -8.91 -25.02
CA ASN A 122 -11.17 -9.89 -24.08
C ASN A 122 -12.23 -10.20 -23.01
N PRO A 123 -13.09 -11.20 -23.23
CA PRO A 123 -14.15 -11.56 -22.27
C PRO A 123 -13.62 -12.03 -20.90
N GLY A 124 -12.34 -12.39 -20.83
CA GLY A 124 -11.68 -12.79 -19.58
C GLY A 124 -11.03 -11.63 -18.81
N LEU A 125 -11.12 -10.41 -19.30
CA LEU A 125 -10.50 -9.23 -18.65
C LEU A 125 -11.14 -8.97 -17.27
N ILE A 126 -10.29 -8.83 -16.25
CA ILE A 126 -10.69 -8.34 -14.93
C ILE A 126 -10.28 -6.87 -14.84
N MET A 127 -11.27 -5.98 -14.70
CA MET A 127 -11.02 -4.54 -14.58
C MET A 127 -11.16 -4.09 -13.12
N ILE A 128 -10.08 -3.58 -12.57
CA ILE A 128 -9.98 -3.09 -11.18
C ILE A 128 -10.11 -1.58 -11.22
N ARG A 129 -11.19 -1.05 -10.66
CA ARG A 129 -11.54 0.37 -10.66
C ARG A 129 -11.47 0.93 -9.26
N ILE A 130 -10.46 1.75 -8.99
CA ILE A 130 -10.26 2.38 -7.68
C ILE A 130 -10.69 3.85 -7.78
N SER A 131 -11.63 4.27 -6.93
CA SER A 131 -12.10 5.66 -6.94
C SER A 131 -12.40 6.16 -5.52
N GLY A 132 -12.67 7.44 -5.35
CA GLY A 132 -12.98 8.00 -4.03
C GLY A 132 -14.24 7.39 -3.43
N TYR A 133 -15.31 7.27 -4.22
CA TYR A 133 -16.66 6.97 -3.75
C TYR A 133 -17.33 5.80 -4.48
N GLY A 134 -16.59 5.03 -5.29
CA GLY A 134 -17.12 3.93 -6.08
C GLY A 134 -17.65 4.38 -7.46
N GLN A 135 -18.02 3.40 -8.28
CA GLN A 135 -18.51 3.62 -9.63
C GLN A 135 -20.00 3.98 -9.67
N THR A 136 -20.71 3.83 -8.56
CA THR A 136 -22.14 4.06 -8.42
C THR A 136 -22.46 5.00 -7.26
N GLY A 137 -23.74 5.30 -7.05
CA GLY A 137 -24.18 6.14 -5.95
C GLY A 137 -24.08 7.65 -6.20
N PRO A 138 -24.66 8.48 -5.30
CA PRO A 138 -24.82 9.92 -5.52
C PRO A 138 -23.50 10.70 -5.46
N TYR A 139 -22.42 10.11 -4.92
CA TYR A 139 -21.12 10.77 -4.76
C TYR A 139 -20.08 10.33 -5.80
N ARG A 140 -20.41 9.42 -6.71
CA ARG A 140 -19.47 8.84 -7.68
C ARG A 140 -18.64 9.88 -8.45
N GLU A 141 -19.22 11.04 -8.73
CA GLU A 141 -18.57 12.12 -9.51
C GLU A 141 -17.80 13.13 -8.63
N ARG A 142 -17.91 12.99 -7.28
CA ARG A 142 -17.18 13.90 -6.39
C ARG A 142 -15.68 13.66 -6.45
N PRO A 143 -14.86 14.72 -6.40
CA PRO A 143 -13.43 14.57 -6.22
C PRO A 143 -13.14 13.87 -4.89
N GLY A 144 -12.34 12.80 -4.91
CA GLY A 144 -11.94 12.05 -3.73
C GLY A 144 -10.48 11.67 -3.79
N TYR A 145 -9.71 12.10 -2.79
CA TYR A 145 -8.37 11.59 -2.50
C TYR A 145 -8.42 10.82 -1.20
N GLY A 146 -7.42 9.98 -0.92
CA GLY A 146 -7.35 9.18 0.30
C GLY A 146 -7.62 9.98 1.57
N VAL A 147 -7.07 11.20 1.70
CA VAL A 147 -7.30 12.07 2.87
C VAL A 147 -8.75 12.55 3.02
N ILE A 148 -9.47 12.73 1.93
CA ILE A 148 -10.89 13.12 1.96
C ILE A 148 -11.74 11.90 2.33
N CYS A 149 -11.43 10.75 1.77
CA CYS A 149 -12.10 9.49 2.07
C CYS A 149 -11.83 9.00 3.50
N GLU A 150 -10.64 9.27 4.06
CA GLU A 150 -10.32 9.10 5.48
C GLU A 150 -11.27 9.92 6.38
N ALA A 151 -11.57 11.17 6.00
CA ALA A 151 -12.50 12.00 6.75
C ALA A 151 -13.96 11.51 6.65
N VAL A 152 -14.40 11.11 5.46
CA VAL A 152 -15.78 10.65 5.21
C VAL A 152 -16.07 9.29 5.81
N SER A 153 -15.06 8.41 5.91
CA SER A 153 -15.21 7.07 6.50
C SER A 153 -15.42 7.06 8.03
N GLY A 154 -15.18 8.19 8.71
CA GLY A 154 -15.26 8.27 10.16
C GLY A 154 -13.95 7.92 10.90
N ILE A 155 -12.98 7.26 10.23
CA ILE A 155 -11.73 6.84 10.88
C ILE A 155 -10.96 8.05 11.45
N ARG A 156 -11.00 9.16 10.74
CA ARG A 156 -10.34 10.40 11.19
C ARG A 156 -11.03 11.02 12.41
N HIS A 157 -12.34 10.85 12.57
CA HIS A 157 -13.05 11.35 13.72
C HIS A 157 -12.57 10.73 15.04
N ILE A 158 -12.19 9.44 14.99
CA ILE A 158 -11.72 8.68 16.16
C ILE A 158 -10.19 8.73 16.36
N THR A 159 -9.44 9.38 15.46
CA THR A 159 -7.97 9.41 15.48
C THR A 159 -7.46 10.70 16.11
N GLY A 160 -6.58 10.59 17.12
CA GLY A 160 -5.90 11.69 17.79
C GLY A 160 -6.33 11.91 19.24
N ASP A 161 -5.79 12.96 19.84
CA ASP A 161 -6.08 13.33 21.24
C ASP A 161 -7.49 13.92 21.39
N PRO A 162 -8.19 13.67 22.52
CA PRO A 162 -9.55 14.14 22.75
C PRO A 162 -9.69 15.67 22.71
N ASP A 163 -8.67 16.37 23.21
CA ASP A 163 -8.62 17.82 23.39
C ASP A 163 -8.05 18.57 22.16
N ARG A 164 -7.70 17.86 21.09
CA ARG A 164 -7.15 18.43 19.87
C ARG A 164 -8.03 18.15 18.64
N PRO A 165 -7.87 18.89 17.55
CA PRO A 165 -8.51 18.55 16.29
C PRO A 165 -8.17 17.11 15.87
N PRO A 166 -9.05 16.43 15.09
CA PRO A 166 -8.80 15.08 14.59
C PRO A 166 -7.45 14.95 13.92
N GLY A 167 -6.66 13.99 14.37
CA GLY A 167 -5.33 13.71 13.83
C GLY A 167 -5.37 13.03 12.45
N ARG A 168 -4.20 12.88 11.85
CA ARG A 168 -4.01 12.15 10.60
C ARG A 168 -2.81 11.22 10.75
N ILE A 169 -2.92 10.01 10.18
CA ILE A 169 -1.73 9.19 9.98
C ILE A 169 -0.88 9.82 8.86
N ALA A 170 0.41 10.05 9.13
CA ALA A 170 1.32 10.76 8.21
C ALA A 170 1.74 9.93 6.99
N THR A 171 0.85 9.08 6.48
CA THR A 171 1.02 8.29 5.26
C THR A 171 -0.33 8.15 4.55
N SER A 172 -0.33 7.69 3.29
CA SER A 172 -1.52 7.47 2.47
C SER A 172 -2.25 6.16 2.84
N THR A 173 -2.58 5.99 4.14
CA THR A 173 -3.10 4.72 4.68
C THR A 173 -4.35 4.25 3.93
N THR A 174 -5.30 5.13 3.66
CA THR A 174 -6.55 4.82 2.95
C THR A 174 -6.29 4.30 1.54
N ASP A 175 -5.30 4.90 0.83
CA ASP A 175 -4.90 4.44 -0.50
C ASP A 175 -4.27 3.03 -0.44
N TYR A 176 -3.42 2.77 0.55
CA TYR A 176 -2.80 1.45 0.73
C TYR A 176 -3.82 0.38 1.11
N ILE A 177 -4.75 0.68 2.03
CA ILE A 177 -5.85 -0.23 2.41
C ILE A 177 -6.69 -0.57 1.17
N THR A 178 -7.12 0.44 0.41
CA THR A 178 -7.96 0.22 -0.76
C THR A 178 -7.22 -0.53 -1.87
N GLY A 179 -5.93 -0.24 -2.07
CA GLY A 179 -5.09 -1.01 -3.00
C GLY A 179 -4.95 -2.49 -2.62
N LEU A 180 -4.91 -2.81 -1.32
CA LEU A 180 -4.96 -4.20 -0.82
C LEU A 180 -6.31 -4.85 -1.11
N TYR A 181 -7.45 -4.19 -0.80
CA TYR A 181 -8.78 -4.71 -1.12
C TYR A 181 -8.97 -4.89 -2.62
N ALA A 182 -8.47 -3.96 -3.43
CA ALA A 182 -8.51 -4.06 -4.88
C ALA A 182 -7.74 -5.28 -5.41
N ALA A 183 -6.54 -5.52 -4.87
CA ALA A 183 -5.75 -6.71 -5.21
C ALA A 183 -6.42 -8.00 -4.73
N PHE A 184 -6.98 -8.01 -3.52
CA PHE A 184 -7.74 -9.16 -3.00
C PHE A 184 -8.98 -9.43 -3.84
N GLY A 185 -9.78 -8.39 -4.15
CA GLY A 185 -10.93 -8.50 -5.04
C GLY A 185 -10.57 -9.05 -6.43
N ALA A 186 -9.41 -8.64 -6.96
CA ALA A 186 -8.91 -9.16 -8.23
C ALA A 186 -8.57 -10.65 -8.16
N MET A 187 -8.03 -11.13 -7.03
CA MET A 187 -7.79 -12.59 -6.84
C MET A 187 -9.10 -13.38 -6.74
N LEU A 188 -10.13 -12.83 -6.09
CA LEU A 188 -11.47 -13.43 -6.08
C LEU A 188 -12.09 -13.45 -7.49
N ALA A 189 -11.93 -12.38 -8.26
CA ALA A 189 -12.38 -12.31 -9.64
C ALA A 189 -11.62 -13.30 -10.55
N LEU A 190 -10.33 -13.51 -10.31
CA LEU A 190 -9.50 -14.51 -11.01
C LEU A 190 -10.00 -15.92 -10.73
N GLU A 191 -10.29 -16.25 -9.47
CA GLU A 191 -10.84 -17.56 -9.09
C GLU A 191 -12.23 -17.79 -9.72
N ALA A 192 -13.08 -16.76 -9.76
CA ALA A 192 -14.36 -16.81 -10.46
C ALA A 192 -14.18 -17.01 -11.97
N ARG A 193 -13.17 -16.35 -12.58
CA ARG A 193 -12.83 -16.53 -14.00
C ARG A 193 -12.35 -17.94 -14.31
N HIS A 194 -11.58 -18.59 -13.44
CA HIS A 194 -11.17 -19.98 -13.64
C HIS A 194 -12.36 -20.93 -13.78
N LYS A 195 -13.47 -20.63 -13.10
CA LYS A 195 -14.71 -21.43 -13.18
C LYS A 195 -15.62 -21.06 -14.35
N SER A 196 -15.70 -19.77 -14.68
CA SER A 196 -16.68 -19.24 -15.64
C SER A 196 -16.12 -18.94 -17.03
N GLY A 197 -14.80 -18.79 -17.14
CA GLY A 197 -14.12 -18.26 -18.33
C GLY A 197 -14.29 -16.75 -18.53
N LYS A 198 -15.04 -16.06 -17.67
CA LYS A 198 -15.38 -14.63 -17.81
C LYS A 198 -14.70 -13.78 -16.74
N GLY A 199 -14.21 -12.62 -17.17
CA GLY A 199 -13.76 -11.56 -16.26
C GLY A 199 -14.93 -10.76 -15.69
N GLN A 200 -14.62 -9.76 -14.87
CA GLN A 200 -15.60 -8.86 -14.24
C GLN A 200 -14.94 -7.56 -13.80
N VAL A 201 -15.75 -6.60 -13.40
CA VAL A 201 -15.30 -5.38 -12.72
C VAL A 201 -15.12 -5.64 -11.23
N VAL A 202 -14.02 -5.13 -10.67
CA VAL A 202 -13.79 -4.99 -9.23
C VAL A 202 -13.84 -3.50 -8.91
N ASP A 203 -14.92 -3.06 -8.27
CA ASP A 203 -15.12 -1.68 -7.82
C ASP A 203 -14.60 -1.55 -6.37
N ALA A 204 -13.62 -0.68 -6.16
CA ALA A 204 -12.97 -0.49 -4.86
C ALA A 204 -12.95 1.01 -4.50
N ALA A 205 -13.81 1.41 -3.56
CA ALA A 205 -13.89 2.79 -3.13
C ALA A 205 -12.98 3.08 -1.93
N LEU A 206 -12.26 4.20 -1.98
CA LEU A 206 -11.35 4.62 -0.90
C LEU A 206 -12.07 4.77 0.44
N TYR A 207 -13.27 5.37 0.45
CA TYR A 207 -14.01 5.54 1.71
C TYR A 207 -14.51 4.22 2.29
N GLU A 208 -14.90 3.25 1.42
CA GLU A 208 -15.36 1.93 1.85
C GLU A 208 -14.23 1.11 2.46
N GLY A 209 -13.05 1.15 1.82
CA GLY A 209 -11.85 0.51 2.35
C GLY A 209 -11.50 0.99 3.76
N ALA A 210 -11.56 2.31 4.00
CA ALA A 210 -11.33 2.88 5.32
C ALA A 210 -12.48 2.60 6.28
N PHE A 211 -13.75 2.71 5.82
CA PHE A 211 -14.94 2.47 6.64
C PHE A 211 -15.02 1.02 7.13
N SER A 212 -14.53 0.04 6.39
CA SER A 212 -14.52 -1.36 6.81
C SER A 212 -13.80 -1.59 8.16
N PHE A 213 -12.88 -0.70 8.55
CA PHE A 213 -12.21 -0.74 9.85
C PHE A 213 -13.02 -0.08 10.99
N MET A 214 -14.18 0.53 10.68
CA MET A 214 -15.11 1.05 11.67
C MET A 214 -16.07 -0.04 12.20
N GLU A 215 -15.77 -1.29 11.95
CA GLU A 215 -16.59 -2.47 12.25
C GLU A 215 -17.19 -2.47 13.67
N PRO A 216 -16.44 -2.21 14.77
CA PRO A 216 -17.03 -2.22 16.13
C PRO A 216 -17.97 -1.04 16.41
N HIS A 217 -17.79 0.07 15.68
CA HIS A 217 -18.52 1.31 15.94
C HIS A 217 -19.92 1.35 15.28
N VAL A 218 -20.10 0.61 14.19
CA VAL A 218 -21.37 0.55 13.45
C VAL A 218 -22.48 -0.05 14.31
N PRO A 219 -22.36 -1.27 14.84
CA PRO A 219 -23.39 -1.84 15.70
C PRO A 219 -23.54 -1.11 17.05
N ALA A 220 -22.45 -0.54 17.58
CA ALA A 220 -22.52 0.25 18.81
C ALA A 220 -23.38 1.50 18.62
N PHE A 221 -23.25 2.20 17.52
CA PHE A 221 -24.10 3.35 17.20
C PHE A 221 -25.55 2.92 16.96
N GLU A 222 -25.77 1.88 16.17
CA GLU A 222 -27.12 1.41 15.83
C GLU A 222 -27.91 0.95 17.05
N LYS A 223 -27.28 0.23 17.99
CA LYS A 223 -27.96 -0.33 19.17
C LYS A 223 -27.99 0.61 20.36
N LEU A 224 -27.00 1.45 20.55
CA LEU A 224 -26.78 2.22 21.77
C LEU A 224 -26.77 3.74 21.52
N GLY A 225 -26.74 4.20 20.26
CA GLY A 225 -26.49 5.61 19.95
C GLY A 225 -25.06 6.05 20.32
N ALA A 226 -24.15 5.10 20.59
CA ALA A 226 -22.81 5.40 21.05
C ALA A 226 -21.96 5.98 19.92
N VAL A 227 -21.50 7.22 20.09
CA VAL A 227 -20.58 7.90 19.17
C VAL A 227 -19.17 7.71 19.69
N ALA A 228 -18.36 6.98 18.92
CA ALA A 228 -16.94 6.79 19.25
C ALA A 228 -16.19 8.13 19.18
N MET A 229 -15.37 8.41 20.18
CA MET A 229 -14.58 9.64 20.28
C MET A 229 -13.09 9.32 20.20
N ARG A 230 -12.26 10.35 20.00
CA ARG A 230 -10.80 10.22 20.07
C ARG A 230 -10.37 9.84 21.49
N ALA A 231 -9.41 8.91 21.56
CA ALA A 231 -8.91 8.37 22.82
C ALA A 231 -7.37 8.52 22.98
N GLY A 232 -6.76 9.37 22.18
CA GLY A 232 -5.31 9.52 22.18
C GLY A 232 -4.61 8.24 21.74
N SER A 233 -3.73 7.73 22.60
CA SER A 233 -2.99 6.48 22.38
C SER A 233 -3.70 5.25 22.98
N ARG A 234 -4.84 5.42 23.63
CA ARG A 234 -5.62 4.33 24.22
C ARG A 234 -6.44 3.59 23.15
N LEU A 235 -6.67 2.31 23.41
CA LEU A 235 -7.72 1.54 22.74
C LEU A 235 -8.90 1.38 23.71
N PRO A 236 -10.03 2.10 23.47
CA PRO A 236 -11.16 2.03 24.37
C PRO A 236 -11.67 0.61 24.62
N GLY A 237 -11.95 0.29 25.89
CA GLY A 237 -12.40 -1.04 26.29
C GLY A 237 -11.28 -2.07 26.55
N ASN A 238 -10.01 -1.66 26.43
CA ASN A 238 -8.86 -2.54 26.70
C ASN A 238 -7.80 -1.79 27.54
N THR A 239 -7.74 -2.09 28.83
CA THR A 239 -6.87 -1.39 29.81
C THR A 239 -6.02 -2.37 30.62
N PRO A 240 -4.68 -2.10 30.80
CA PRO A 240 -3.92 -1.02 30.16
C PRO A 240 -3.68 -1.27 28.68
N ASN A 241 -3.73 -0.20 27.88
CA ASN A 241 -3.33 -0.17 26.48
C ASN A 241 -3.06 1.27 26.09
N ASN A 242 -1.85 1.77 26.36
CA ASN A 242 -1.51 3.17 26.24
C ASN A 242 -0.02 3.38 26.01
N LEU A 243 0.35 4.62 25.67
CA LEU A 243 1.73 5.13 25.66
C LEU A 243 2.07 5.73 27.02
N TYR A 244 3.17 5.29 27.59
CA TYR A 244 3.68 5.76 28.87
C TYR A 244 5.00 6.49 28.69
N PRO A 245 5.16 7.72 29.22
CA PRO A 245 6.43 8.44 29.19
C PRO A 245 7.48 7.76 30.04
N THR A 246 8.76 7.88 29.67
CA THR A 246 9.91 7.33 30.36
C THR A 246 10.87 8.43 30.84
N ALA A 247 11.82 8.10 31.72
CA ALA A 247 12.74 9.04 32.33
C ALA A 247 13.59 9.82 31.30
N ASP A 248 13.86 9.21 30.14
CA ASP A 248 14.62 9.77 29.02
C ASP A 248 13.74 10.48 27.98
N GLN A 249 12.52 10.87 28.34
CA GLN A 249 11.54 11.59 27.50
C GLN A 249 11.13 10.84 26.23
N GLN A 250 11.24 9.53 26.23
CA GLN A 250 10.69 8.66 25.19
C GLN A 250 9.32 8.11 25.63
N TYR A 251 8.75 7.21 24.84
CA TYR A 251 7.46 6.59 25.11
C TYR A 251 7.54 5.08 24.91
N LEU A 252 7.02 4.35 25.89
CA LEU A 252 6.83 2.91 25.85
C LEU A 252 5.33 2.62 25.70
N HIS A 253 4.94 1.88 24.64
CA HIS A 253 3.59 1.32 24.56
C HIS A 253 3.54 0.03 25.37
N VAL A 254 2.57 -0.09 26.29
CA VAL A 254 2.32 -1.31 27.08
C VAL A 254 0.85 -1.69 26.92
N THR A 255 0.59 -2.99 26.72
CA THR A 255 -0.79 -3.49 26.62
C THR A 255 -1.01 -4.78 27.41
N ALA A 256 -2.21 -4.93 27.99
CA ALA A 256 -2.67 -6.17 28.60
C ALA A 256 -4.07 -6.54 28.09
N ALA A 257 -4.13 -7.42 27.08
CA ALA A 257 -5.39 -7.93 26.56
C ALA A 257 -6.08 -8.95 27.48
N SER A 258 -5.43 -9.43 28.55
CA SER A 258 -5.99 -10.41 29.47
C SER A 258 -5.54 -10.20 30.91
N ASP A 259 -6.31 -10.75 31.88
CA ASP A 259 -5.96 -10.69 33.29
C ASP A 259 -4.61 -11.42 33.57
N ALA A 260 -4.26 -12.42 32.78
CA ALA A 260 -2.98 -13.11 32.89
C ALA A 260 -1.81 -12.18 32.55
N VAL A 261 -1.92 -11.39 31.48
CA VAL A 261 -0.90 -10.39 31.11
C VAL A 261 -0.87 -9.27 32.15
N PHE A 262 -2.02 -8.81 32.63
CA PHE A 262 -2.06 -7.81 33.69
C PHE A 262 -1.33 -8.27 34.97
N ARG A 263 -1.54 -9.51 35.41
CA ARG A 263 -0.78 -10.07 36.51
C ARG A 263 0.75 -10.06 36.28
N ARG A 264 1.20 -10.24 35.04
CA ARG A 264 2.64 -10.12 34.71
C ARG A 264 3.11 -8.67 34.79
N ILE A 265 2.32 -7.71 34.35
CA ILE A 265 2.60 -6.27 34.49
C ILE A 265 2.78 -5.95 35.99
N THR A 266 1.81 -6.32 36.85
CA THR A 266 1.86 -5.98 38.26
C THR A 266 3.10 -6.54 38.97
N LYS A 267 3.58 -7.72 38.57
CA LYS A 267 4.85 -8.29 39.04
C LYS A 267 6.06 -7.51 38.51
N ALA A 268 6.08 -7.18 37.21
CA ALA A 268 7.17 -6.43 36.57
C ALA A 268 7.39 -5.06 37.22
N ILE A 269 6.29 -4.37 37.57
CA ILE A 269 6.36 -3.06 38.23
C ILE A 269 6.51 -3.14 39.77
N GLY A 270 6.73 -4.35 40.33
CA GLY A 270 6.93 -4.54 41.74
C GLY A 270 5.69 -4.38 42.62
N GLN A 271 4.49 -4.42 42.04
CA GLN A 271 3.21 -4.23 42.77
C GLN A 271 2.22 -5.39 42.56
N PRO A 272 2.57 -6.64 42.92
CA PRO A 272 1.75 -7.82 42.64
C PRO A 272 0.36 -7.78 43.28
N ALA A 273 0.15 -7.03 44.36
CA ALA A 273 -1.13 -6.86 45.05
C ALA A 273 -2.20 -6.21 44.14
N LEU A 274 -1.83 -5.42 43.14
CA LEU A 274 -2.77 -4.83 42.21
C LEU A 274 -3.55 -5.88 41.39
N ALA A 275 -3.02 -7.06 41.22
CA ALA A 275 -3.68 -8.15 40.51
C ALA A 275 -4.95 -8.68 41.24
N THR A 276 -5.06 -8.43 42.55
CA THR A 276 -6.21 -8.80 43.38
C THR A 276 -6.99 -7.60 43.92
N ASP A 277 -6.57 -6.39 43.63
CA ASP A 277 -7.31 -5.17 43.94
C ASP A 277 -8.64 -5.16 43.15
N ALA A 278 -9.76 -4.92 43.83
CA ALA A 278 -11.07 -4.95 43.22
C ALA A 278 -11.22 -3.98 42.01
N ARG A 279 -10.45 -2.89 42.00
CA ARG A 279 -10.41 -1.92 40.91
C ARG A 279 -9.73 -2.46 39.64
N PHE A 280 -8.86 -3.49 39.75
CA PHE A 280 -7.99 -3.92 38.66
C PHE A 280 -8.02 -5.42 38.38
N ALA A 281 -8.67 -6.21 39.24
CA ALA A 281 -8.63 -7.68 39.17
C ALA A 281 -9.24 -8.26 37.90
N THR A 282 -10.18 -7.56 37.27
CA THR A 282 -10.83 -7.97 36.03
C THR A 282 -10.65 -6.93 34.93
N ALA A 283 -10.73 -7.36 33.65
CA ALA A 283 -10.64 -6.45 32.51
C ALA A 283 -11.67 -5.32 32.58
N LEU A 284 -12.93 -5.63 32.95
CA LEU A 284 -13.99 -4.65 33.09
C LEU A 284 -13.69 -3.61 34.17
N ALA A 285 -13.25 -4.06 35.35
CA ALA A 285 -12.88 -3.17 36.45
C ALA A 285 -11.72 -2.23 36.08
N ARG A 286 -10.74 -2.73 35.29
CA ARG A 286 -9.65 -1.88 34.79
C ARG A 286 -10.12 -0.79 33.84
N VAL A 287 -11.09 -1.07 32.97
CA VAL A 287 -11.67 -0.07 32.07
C VAL A 287 -12.36 1.05 32.87
N GLU A 288 -13.08 0.69 33.94
CA GLU A 288 -13.73 1.67 34.85
C GLU A 288 -12.72 2.53 35.63
N HIS A 289 -11.51 2.03 35.81
CA HIS A 289 -10.44 2.68 36.60
C HIS A 289 -9.18 2.93 35.73
N GLU A 290 -9.34 3.19 34.43
CA GLU A 290 -8.21 3.25 33.49
C GLU A 290 -7.20 4.35 33.85
N ASP A 291 -7.64 5.53 34.26
CA ASP A 291 -6.71 6.61 34.65
C ASP A 291 -5.86 6.21 35.86
N ALA A 292 -6.43 5.51 36.83
CA ALA A 292 -5.69 5.07 38.01
C ALA A 292 -4.59 4.06 37.67
N ILE A 293 -4.86 3.11 36.77
CA ILE A 293 -3.84 2.14 36.38
C ILE A 293 -2.78 2.76 35.46
N ASP A 294 -3.18 3.66 34.56
CA ASP A 294 -2.26 4.41 33.72
C ASP A 294 -1.30 5.27 34.56
N ASP A 295 -1.80 5.93 35.62
CA ASP A 295 -0.97 6.68 36.56
C ASP A 295 0.03 5.79 37.30
N ILE A 296 -0.37 4.58 37.68
CA ILE A 296 0.53 3.63 38.36
C ILE A 296 1.66 3.20 37.41
N ILE A 297 1.31 2.83 36.18
CA ILE A 297 2.32 2.42 35.19
C ILE A 297 3.22 3.61 34.82
N THR A 298 2.66 4.80 34.63
CA THR A 298 3.43 6.03 34.37
C THR A 298 4.46 6.31 35.45
N ARG A 299 4.08 6.22 36.75
CA ARG A 299 5.05 6.42 37.84
C ARG A 299 6.20 5.43 37.79
N TRP A 300 5.95 4.21 37.37
CA TRP A 300 6.99 3.22 37.21
C TRP A 300 7.87 3.47 35.98
N THR A 301 7.28 3.75 34.80
CA THR A 301 8.04 3.99 33.58
C THR A 301 8.93 5.25 33.70
N MET A 302 8.47 6.27 34.41
CA MET A 302 9.26 7.48 34.71
C MET A 302 10.50 7.25 35.61
N GLN A 303 10.67 6.07 36.18
CA GLN A 303 11.87 5.67 36.95
C GLN A 303 12.92 4.95 36.09
N HIS A 304 12.59 4.66 34.81
CA HIS A 304 13.44 3.89 33.91
C HIS A 304 13.62 4.61 32.59
N THR A 305 14.74 4.38 31.92
CA THR A 305 14.85 4.70 30.50
C THR A 305 13.91 3.81 29.68
N CYS A 306 13.56 4.23 28.48
CA CYS A 306 12.66 3.47 27.61
C CYS A 306 13.21 2.05 27.31
N ALA A 307 14.51 1.96 27.10
CA ALA A 307 15.18 0.67 26.86
C ALA A 307 15.15 -0.26 28.07
N GLU A 308 15.37 0.27 29.29
CA GLU A 308 15.29 -0.51 30.53
C GLU A 308 13.85 -1.00 30.80
N ALA A 309 12.86 -0.09 30.66
CA ALA A 309 11.46 -0.43 30.85
C ALA A 309 10.99 -1.49 29.84
N GLU A 310 11.36 -1.37 28.56
CA GLU A 310 11.07 -2.35 27.52
C GLU A 310 11.68 -3.73 27.88
N GLN A 311 12.95 -3.77 28.28
CA GLN A 311 13.63 -5.01 28.65
C GLN A 311 12.97 -5.70 29.86
N LEU A 312 12.59 -4.93 30.89
CA LEU A 312 11.90 -5.46 32.07
C LEU A 312 10.52 -6.04 31.73
N MET A 313 9.77 -5.36 30.89
CA MET A 313 8.46 -5.85 30.40
C MET A 313 8.63 -7.13 29.56
N HIS A 314 9.61 -7.18 28.65
CA HIS A 314 9.88 -8.39 27.86
C HIS A 314 10.33 -9.57 28.73
N ALA A 315 11.18 -9.35 29.73
CA ALA A 315 11.60 -10.40 30.68
C ALA A 315 10.42 -10.97 31.47
N ALA A 316 9.36 -10.17 31.67
CA ALA A 316 8.13 -10.60 32.32
C ALA A 316 7.08 -11.13 31.27
N GLU A 317 7.45 -11.32 30.04
CA GLU A 317 6.54 -11.70 28.93
C GLU A 317 5.32 -10.78 28.78
N VAL A 318 5.51 -9.49 28.99
CA VAL A 318 4.50 -8.44 28.78
C VAL A 318 4.70 -7.85 27.39
N PRO A 319 3.63 -7.75 26.57
CA PRO A 319 3.71 -7.05 25.30
C PRO A 319 3.97 -5.55 25.52
N ALA A 320 5.15 -5.11 25.15
CA ALA A 320 5.57 -3.72 25.23
C ALA A 320 6.53 -3.40 24.08
N ALA A 321 6.52 -2.16 23.61
CA ALA A 321 7.46 -1.70 22.60
C ALA A 321 7.67 -0.18 22.68
N ARG A 322 8.91 0.26 22.54
CA ARG A 322 9.20 1.66 22.27
C ARG A 322 8.72 2.04 20.85
N ILE A 323 8.51 3.32 20.61
CA ILE A 323 8.10 3.81 19.29
C ILE A 323 9.33 3.92 18.38
N TYR A 324 9.42 3.04 17.39
CA TYR A 324 10.55 2.97 16.47
C TYR A 324 10.56 4.14 15.47
N THR A 325 11.73 4.72 15.31
CA THR A 325 12.08 5.60 14.19
C THR A 325 12.63 4.76 13.01
N MET A 326 12.87 5.38 11.85
CA MET A 326 13.56 4.70 10.75
C MET A 326 15.01 4.30 11.14
N ALA A 327 15.68 5.06 12.00
CA ALA A 327 17.01 4.69 12.48
C ALA A 327 16.96 3.40 13.32
N ASP A 328 15.96 3.26 14.18
CA ASP A 328 15.76 2.05 14.98
C ASP A 328 15.48 0.84 14.08
N ILE A 329 14.60 1.00 13.07
CA ILE A 329 14.27 -0.06 12.10
C ILE A 329 15.52 -0.52 11.34
N PHE A 330 16.39 0.39 10.91
CA PHE A 330 17.62 0.04 10.19
C PHE A 330 18.67 -0.64 11.08
N ALA A 331 18.64 -0.40 12.38
CA ALA A 331 19.53 -1.02 13.36
C ALA A 331 18.97 -2.33 13.95
N ASP A 332 17.69 -2.61 13.77
CA ASP A 332 17.00 -3.72 14.43
C ASP A 332 17.36 -5.08 13.80
N PRO A 333 17.86 -6.04 14.59
CA PRO A 333 18.27 -7.36 14.10
C PRO A 333 17.09 -8.20 13.57
N HIS A 334 15.85 -7.97 14.04
CA HIS A 334 14.69 -8.70 13.59
C HIS A 334 14.29 -8.27 12.17
N TYR A 335 14.32 -6.95 11.86
CA TYR A 335 14.12 -6.45 10.49
C TYR A 335 15.18 -7.01 9.54
N ALA A 336 16.45 -7.09 9.98
CA ALA A 336 17.53 -7.70 9.21
C ALA A 336 17.29 -9.20 8.99
N ALA A 337 17.00 -9.96 10.05
CA ALA A 337 16.73 -11.39 9.96
C ALA A 337 15.48 -11.73 9.12
N ARG A 338 14.47 -10.87 9.14
CA ARG A 338 13.28 -11.00 8.32
C ARG A 338 13.47 -10.51 6.87
N GLY A 339 14.63 -9.92 6.56
CA GLY A 339 14.94 -9.38 5.23
C GLY A 339 14.01 -8.23 4.81
N MET A 340 13.49 -7.44 5.78
CA MET A 340 12.49 -6.41 5.47
C MET A 340 13.05 -5.16 4.81
N LEU A 341 14.37 -5.00 4.82
CA LEU A 341 15.11 -3.90 4.19
C LEU A 341 15.83 -4.41 2.95
N ALA A 342 15.11 -4.51 1.84
CA ALA A 342 15.64 -5.04 0.58
C ALA A 342 16.50 -3.99 -0.15
N LYS A 343 17.77 -4.33 -0.43
CA LYS A 343 18.64 -3.52 -1.30
C LYS A 343 18.39 -3.91 -2.75
N VAL A 344 17.94 -2.97 -3.56
CA VAL A 344 17.53 -3.20 -4.96
C VAL A 344 18.37 -2.37 -5.91
N PRO A 345 18.71 -2.88 -7.11
CA PRO A 345 19.37 -2.09 -8.13
C PRO A 345 18.46 -0.96 -8.63
N ASP A 346 19.07 0.18 -8.94
CA ASP A 346 18.43 1.36 -9.49
C ASP A 346 19.35 2.03 -10.49
N ASP A 347 18.86 2.32 -11.69
CA ASP A 347 19.66 2.83 -12.81
C ASP A 347 20.29 4.22 -12.54
N ASP A 348 19.65 5.04 -11.69
CA ASP A 348 20.11 6.40 -11.40
C ASP A 348 20.83 6.51 -10.04
N LEU A 349 20.46 5.64 -9.09
CA LEU A 349 20.94 5.69 -7.70
C LEU A 349 21.99 4.61 -7.39
N GLY A 350 22.22 3.67 -8.33
CA GLY A 350 23.02 2.46 -8.13
C GLY A 350 22.26 1.41 -7.31
N THR A 351 21.96 1.71 -6.06
CA THR A 351 21.08 0.87 -5.20
C THR A 351 20.19 1.74 -4.34
N VAL A 352 18.99 1.22 -4.03
CA VAL A 352 18.07 1.83 -3.08
C VAL A 352 17.56 0.77 -2.12
N THR A 353 17.43 1.11 -0.82
CA THR A 353 16.80 0.23 0.16
C THR A 353 15.32 0.55 0.24
N ILE A 354 14.48 -0.48 0.05
CA ILE A 354 13.03 -0.35 0.08
C ILE A 354 12.40 -1.49 0.91
N PRO A 355 11.15 -1.34 1.39
CA PRO A 355 10.47 -2.44 2.09
C PRO A 355 10.35 -3.68 1.22
N ASP A 356 10.68 -4.84 1.77
CA ASP A 356 10.56 -6.14 1.07
C ASP A 356 9.10 -6.51 0.79
N VAL A 357 8.92 -7.62 0.07
CA VAL A 357 7.60 -8.15 -0.29
C VAL A 357 6.89 -8.75 0.92
N VAL A 358 5.63 -8.41 1.07
CA VAL A 358 4.72 -9.01 2.04
C VAL A 358 3.39 -9.40 1.35
N PRO A 359 2.78 -10.54 1.75
CA PRO A 359 3.25 -11.55 2.70
C PRO A 359 4.37 -12.44 2.15
N LYS A 360 5.04 -13.19 3.03
CA LYS A 360 6.07 -14.18 2.62
C LYS A 360 5.41 -15.53 2.40
N LEU A 361 5.38 -15.98 1.14
CA LEU A 361 4.86 -17.30 0.76
C LEU A 361 5.99 -18.34 0.80
N SER A 362 5.75 -19.49 1.44
CA SER A 362 6.79 -20.49 1.65
C SER A 362 7.26 -21.20 0.38
N MET A 363 6.35 -21.42 -0.57
CA MET A 363 6.63 -22.17 -1.80
C MET A 363 6.85 -21.26 -3.03
N THR A 364 6.19 -20.11 -3.04
CA THR A 364 6.19 -19.18 -4.18
C THR A 364 6.43 -17.76 -3.69
N PRO A 365 7.59 -17.47 -3.08
CA PRO A 365 7.86 -16.15 -2.52
C PRO A 365 7.82 -15.07 -3.60
N GLY A 366 7.36 -13.88 -3.21
CA GLY A 366 7.52 -12.70 -4.03
C GLY A 366 8.99 -12.25 -4.07
N ALA A 367 9.33 -11.44 -5.08
CA ALA A 367 10.70 -10.94 -5.27
C ALA A 367 10.72 -9.52 -5.83
N ILE A 368 11.74 -8.75 -5.44
CA ILE A 368 12.01 -7.44 -6.01
C ILE A 368 13.20 -7.58 -6.96
N ARG A 369 12.99 -7.27 -8.23
CA ARG A 369 13.99 -7.41 -9.29
C ARG A 369 14.72 -6.11 -9.58
N HIS A 370 13.99 -4.99 -9.55
CA HIS A 370 14.49 -3.64 -9.79
C HIS A 370 13.57 -2.59 -9.13
N SER A 371 14.08 -1.41 -8.92
CA SER A 371 13.31 -0.23 -8.52
C SER A 371 12.45 0.32 -9.68
N GLY A 372 11.72 1.41 -9.44
CA GLY A 372 10.95 2.07 -10.50
C GLY A 372 11.85 2.64 -11.61
N HIS A 373 11.59 2.27 -12.85
CA HIS A 373 12.25 2.76 -14.05
C HIS A 373 11.96 4.26 -14.31
N ARG A 374 12.67 4.85 -15.29
CA ARG A 374 12.43 6.21 -15.78
C ARG A 374 11.15 6.27 -16.61
N ILE A 375 10.65 7.49 -16.86
CA ILE A 375 9.49 7.71 -17.72
C ILE A 375 9.80 7.17 -19.13
N GLY A 376 8.94 6.29 -19.62
CA GLY A 376 9.05 5.75 -20.99
C GLY A 376 10.21 4.81 -21.23
N GLN A 377 10.94 4.39 -20.19
CA GLN A 377 12.12 3.53 -20.32
C GLN A 377 11.83 2.23 -21.08
N ASP A 378 10.64 1.67 -20.90
CA ASP A 378 10.26 0.40 -21.51
C ASP A 378 9.34 0.58 -22.73
N THR A 379 9.04 1.82 -23.16
CA THR A 379 8.03 2.11 -24.19
C THR A 379 8.31 1.35 -25.48
N ARG A 380 9.51 1.45 -26.04
CA ARG A 380 9.87 0.81 -27.31
C ARG A 380 9.75 -0.70 -27.25
N GLN A 381 10.26 -1.30 -26.19
CA GLN A 381 10.23 -2.75 -26.02
C GLN A 381 8.81 -3.29 -25.88
N VAL A 382 8.01 -2.68 -25.00
CA VAL A 382 6.63 -3.09 -24.73
C VAL A 382 5.76 -2.95 -25.98
N LEU A 383 5.92 -1.85 -26.75
CA LEU A 383 5.15 -1.65 -27.99
C LEU A 383 5.52 -2.69 -29.04
N ARG A 384 6.79 -2.98 -29.28
CA ARG A 384 7.19 -4.04 -30.20
C ARG A 384 6.59 -5.39 -29.81
N ASP A 385 6.71 -5.77 -28.55
CA ASP A 385 6.30 -7.10 -28.09
C ASP A 385 4.77 -7.29 -28.09
N LEU A 386 4.04 -6.24 -27.77
CA LEU A 386 2.60 -6.35 -27.58
C LEU A 386 1.76 -5.81 -28.74
N THR A 387 2.28 -4.91 -29.54
CA THR A 387 1.50 -4.35 -30.64
C THR A 387 1.99 -4.80 -32.01
N GLY A 388 3.22 -5.30 -32.09
CA GLY A 388 3.86 -5.70 -33.34
C GLY A 388 4.31 -4.53 -34.21
N LEU A 389 4.32 -3.30 -33.68
CA LEU A 389 4.79 -2.11 -34.38
C LEU A 389 6.28 -2.22 -34.71
N SER A 390 6.62 -1.81 -35.94
CA SER A 390 8.00 -1.67 -36.38
C SER A 390 8.69 -0.48 -35.69
N ALA A 391 10.03 -0.45 -35.72
CA ALA A 391 10.79 0.67 -35.20
C ALA A 391 10.37 2.01 -35.84
N VAL A 392 10.13 2.02 -37.15
CA VAL A 392 9.70 3.21 -37.91
C VAL A 392 8.34 3.73 -37.42
N GLU A 393 7.38 2.84 -37.18
CA GLU A 393 6.06 3.23 -36.68
C GLU A 393 6.15 3.76 -35.23
N ILE A 394 7.03 3.19 -34.39
CA ILE A 394 7.29 3.69 -33.04
C ILE A 394 7.94 5.09 -33.09
N ASP A 395 8.93 5.30 -33.96
CA ASP A 395 9.56 6.61 -34.17
C ASP A 395 8.56 7.65 -34.64
N GLN A 396 7.61 7.28 -35.51
CA GLN A 396 6.53 8.15 -35.94
C GLN A 396 5.60 8.53 -34.79
N LEU A 397 5.21 7.57 -33.94
CA LEU A 397 4.39 7.84 -32.75
C LEU A 397 5.09 8.80 -31.78
N GLU A 398 6.39 8.68 -31.64
CA GLU A 398 7.21 9.56 -30.81
C GLU A 398 7.29 10.96 -31.40
N ALA A 399 7.55 11.08 -32.71
CA ALA A 399 7.55 12.36 -33.43
C ALA A 399 6.21 13.09 -33.37
N GLU A 400 5.09 12.36 -33.34
CA GLU A 400 3.73 12.89 -33.16
C GLU A 400 3.38 13.17 -31.68
N HIS A 401 4.31 12.96 -30.76
CA HIS A 401 4.11 13.07 -29.31
C HIS A 401 2.93 12.23 -28.78
N ILE A 402 2.67 11.07 -29.39
CA ILE A 402 1.71 10.08 -28.87
C ILE A 402 2.31 9.29 -27.74
N ILE A 403 3.62 9.00 -27.84
CA ILE A 403 4.41 8.30 -26.85
C ILE A 403 5.66 9.11 -26.50
N THR A 404 6.28 8.76 -25.38
CA THR A 404 7.62 9.22 -25.01
C THR A 404 8.50 8.01 -24.75
N CYS A 405 9.72 8.00 -25.32
CA CYS A 405 10.73 7.00 -25.05
C CYS A 405 11.88 7.62 -24.24
N ASP A 406 12.47 6.85 -23.33
CA ASP A 406 13.72 7.27 -22.67
C ASP A 406 14.89 7.13 -23.65
N THR A 407 15.56 8.23 -23.93
CA THR A 407 16.72 8.28 -24.85
C THR A 407 18.06 7.97 -24.17
N THR A 408 18.08 7.88 -22.84
CA THR A 408 19.34 7.69 -22.10
C THR A 408 19.90 6.26 -22.22
N ALA A 409 19.04 5.27 -22.49
CA ALA A 409 19.44 3.89 -22.71
C ALA A 409 20.16 3.67 -24.08
N ASP A 410 19.75 4.40 -25.12
CA ASP A 410 20.37 4.31 -26.44
C ASP A 410 21.78 4.90 -26.46
N ALA A 411 22.04 5.94 -25.67
CA ALA A 411 23.35 6.55 -25.56
C ALA A 411 24.40 5.61 -24.92
N SER A 412 24.01 4.77 -23.99
CA SER A 412 24.91 3.80 -23.33
C SER A 412 25.25 2.62 -24.23
N ASN A 413 24.32 2.15 -25.06
CA ASN A 413 24.56 1.06 -26.02
C ASN A 413 25.43 1.49 -27.22
N VAL A 414 25.28 2.76 -27.67
CA VAL A 414 26.14 3.32 -28.73
C VAL A 414 27.55 3.58 -28.21
N ALA A 415 27.72 3.94 -26.94
CA ALA A 415 29.03 4.11 -26.32
C ALA A 415 29.77 2.74 -26.14
N ALA A 416 29.04 1.70 -25.75
CA ALA A 416 29.58 0.35 -25.58
C ALA A 416 29.97 -0.29 -26.94
N SER A 417 29.21 -0.04 -28.01
CA SER A 417 29.54 -0.54 -29.36
C SER A 417 30.68 0.20 -30.06
N LYS A 418 31.05 1.39 -29.58
CA LYS A 418 32.24 2.13 -30.09
C LYS A 418 33.50 1.86 -29.28
N ALA A 419 33.39 1.14 -28.17
CA ALA A 419 34.53 0.77 -27.31
C ALA A 419 34.96 -0.72 -27.47
N SER A 420 34.27 -1.47 -28.32
CA SER A 420 34.61 -2.81 -28.79
C SER A 420 35.12 -2.76 -30.25
#